data_7adeb2721cb3b4e806551fb473b2624d
#
_entry.id   7adeb2721cb3b4e806551fb473b2624d
#
_cell.length_a   1.000
_cell.length_b   1.000
_cell.length_c   1.000
_cell.angle_alpha   90.00
_cell.angle_beta   90.00
_cell.angle_gamma   90.00
#
_symmetry.space_group_name_H-M   'P 1'
#
loop_
_entity.id
_entity.type
_entity.pdbx_description
1 polymer ?
#
loop_
_entity_poly.entity_id
_entity_poly.type
_entity_poly.pdbx_seq_one_letter_code
_entity_poly.pdbx_strand_id
1 'polypeptide(L)'
;MKKSTRQKRAHNIAHKLYTSSGGIANMVRLSQKAQITLFGICVAGLIFAGTGYAQAKSVEAKYEEQSKQIELYKDELNDMQGQLQEYTKYKAMYECIAVEKDQLQKEVEELSKWKALGVFRITAYWYGEDEYGDLTATGVRAQVNHTIAVDPKIIPYGSEIKIDGQIYVAEDCGGAVKNNVIDVWVEHQSNSFGVKYKEIYIKREK
;
A
#
# COMPACT_ATOMS: atom_id res chain seq x y z
N MET A 1 21.72 5.82 -3.03
CA MET A 1 21.60 7.22 -2.53
C MET A 1 20.64 8.15 -3.31
N LYS A 2 20.19 7.82 -4.53
CA LYS A 2 19.30 8.72 -5.32
C LYS A 2 17.80 8.72 -4.94
N LYS A 3 17.29 7.75 -4.17
CA LYS A 3 15.86 7.67 -3.74
C LYS A 3 15.47 8.71 -2.67
N SER A 4 16.38 9.06 -1.78
CA SER A 4 16.11 10.01 -0.67
C SER A 4 15.80 11.45 -1.15
N THR A 5 16.43 11.89 -2.24
CA THR A 5 16.30 13.27 -2.74
C THR A 5 14.96 13.51 -3.46
N ARG A 6 14.43 12.49 -4.16
CA ARG A 6 13.10 12.56 -4.80
C ARG A 6 11.97 12.60 -3.77
N GLN A 7 12.09 11.82 -2.70
CA GLN A 7 11.09 11.76 -1.64
C GLN A 7 11.01 13.07 -0.83
N LYS A 8 12.17 13.69 -0.55
CA LYS A 8 12.24 15.02 0.09
C LYS A 8 11.67 16.13 -0.81
N ARG A 9 11.88 16.07 -2.14
CA ARG A 9 11.28 17.04 -3.08
C ARG A 9 9.76 16.91 -3.16
N ALA A 10 9.22 15.69 -3.23
CA ALA A 10 7.78 15.45 -3.24
C ALA A 10 7.12 15.94 -1.93
N HIS A 11 7.73 15.68 -0.78
CA HIS A 11 7.24 16.16 0.52
C HIS A 11 7.24 17.70 0.61
N ASN A 12 8.29 18.36 0.15
CA ASN A 12 8.35 19.83 0.15
C ASN A 12 7.33 20.48 -0.81
N ILE A 13 7.06 19.85 -1.96
CA ILE A 13 6.01 20.33 -2.89
C ILE A 13 4.63 20.16 -2.25
N ALA A 14 4.34 19.00 -1.65
CA ALA A 14 3.08 18.75 -0.95
C ALA A 14 2.85 19.72 0.21
N HIS A 15 3.88 20.00 1.02
CA HIS A 15 3.81 20.95 2.12
C HIS A 15 3.58 22.40 1.63
N LYS A 16 4.23 22.80 0.54
CA LYS A 16 4.07 24.13 -0.06
C LYS A 16 2.67 24.33 -0.65
N LEU A 17 2.08 23.27 -1.23
CA LEU A 17 0.71 23.27 -1.74
C LEU A 17 -0.33 23.28 -0.59
N TYR A 18 -0.07 22.52 0.48
CA TYR A 18 -0.94 22.51 1.67
C TYR A 18 -1.02 23.88 2.36
N THR A 19 0.10 24.58 2.51
CA THR A 19 0.12 25.96 3.08
C THR A 19 -0.54 26.97 2.13
N SER A 20 -0.50 26.74 0.80
CA SER A 20 -1.20 27.54 -0.20
C SER A 20 -2.73 27.34 -0.17
N SER A 21 -3.23 26.13 0.18
CA SER A 21 -4.68 25.86 0.21
C SER A 21 -5.44 26.69 1.26
N GLY A 22 -4.80 27.01 2.39
CA GLY A 22 -5.34 27.95 3.38
C GLY A 22 -5.50 29.38 2.84
N GLY A 23 -4.57 29.79 1.95
CA GLY A 23 -4.63 31.08 1.25
C GLY A 23 -5.77 31.13 0.23
N ILE A 24 -6.00 30.05 -0.50
CA ILE A 24 -7.08 29.93 -1.52
C ILE A 24 -8.46 30.03 -0.87
N ALA A 25 -8.67 29.34 0.27
CA ALA A 25 -9.96 29.41 0.99
C ALA A 25 -10.28 30.84 1.49
N ASN A 26 -9.24 31.60 1.87
CA ASN A 26 -9.42 33.03 2.27
C ASN A 26 -9.67 33.95 1.07
N MET A 27 -9.05 33.67 -0.10
CA MET A 27 -9.33 34.44 -1.33
C MET A 27 -10.74 34.21 -1.87
N VAL A 28 -11.26 32.97 -1.80
CA VAL A 28 -12.67 32.70 -2.19
C VAL A 28 -13.64 33.44 -1.28
N ARG A 29 -13.37 33.56 0.02
CA ARG A 29 -14.19 34.36 0.94
C ARG A 29 -14.11 35.86 0.66
N LEU A 30 -12.93 36.38 0.24
CA LEU A 30 -12.76 37.78 -0.18
C LEU A 30 -13.52 38.06 -1.47
N SER A 31 -13.57 37.16 -2.42
CA SER A 31 -14.34 37.25 -3.67
C SER A 31 -15.86 37.35 -3.41
N GLN A 32 -16.41 36.53 -2.50
CA GLN A 32 -17.81 36.61 -2.11
C GLN A 32 -18.17 37.94 -1.44
N LYS A 33 -17.32 38.46 -0.56
CA LYS A 33 -17.54 39.82 0.02
C LYS A 33 -17.48 40.89 -1.03
N ALA A 34 -16.59 40.80 -2.02
CA ALA A 34 -16.54 41.73 -3.15
C ALA A 34 -17.81 41.70 -4.00
N GLN A 35 -18.40 40.52 -4.24
CA GLN A 35 -19.68 40.39 -4.96
C GLN A 35 -20.86 41.08 -4.21
N ILE A 36 -20.93 40.92 -2.89
CA ILE A 36 -21.97 41.58 -2.06
C ILE A 36 -21.81 43.12 -2.06
N THR A 37 -20.56 43.58 -2.05
CA THR A 37 -20.27 45.03 -2.13
C THR A 37 -20.66 45.63 -3.50
N LEU A 38 -20.45 44.86 -4.59
CA LEU A 38 -20.85 45.24 -5.94
C LEU A 38 -22.37 45.34 -6.07
N PHE A 39 -23.14 44.39 -5.49
CA PHE A 39 -24.60 44.46 -5.50
C PHE A 39 -25.14 45.71 -4.76
N GLY A 40 -24.52 46.06 -3.63
CA GLY A 40 -24.85 47.27 -2.90
C GLY A 40 -24.57 48.57 -3.69
N ILE A 41 -23.47 48.60 -4.47
CA ILE A 41 -23.11 49.75 -5.31
C ILE A 41 -24.09 49.94 -6.49
N CYS A 42 -24.54 48.85 -7.11
CA CYS A 42 -25.54 48.88 -8.18
C CYS A 42 -26.89 49.44 -7.69
N VAL A 43 -27.32 49.05 -6.48
CA VAL A 43 -28.55 49.55 -5.88
C VAL A 43 -28.44 51.05 -5.53
N ALA A 44 -27.30 51.50 -5.01
CA ALA A 44 -27.04 52.94 -4.73
C ALA A 44 -26.98 53.78 -6.01
N GLY A 45 -26.43 53.24 -7.12
CA GLY A 45 -26.37 53.91 -8.43
C GLY A 45 -27.76 54.19 -9.04
N LEU A 46 -28.74 53.31 -8.80
CA LEU A 46 -30.13 53.49 -9.24
C LEU A 46 -30.86 54.63 -8.51
N ILE A 47 -30.47 54.92 -7.29
CA ILE A 47 -31.08 56.02 -6.49
C ILE A 47 -30.55 57.40 -6.92
N PHE A 48 -29.33 57.45 -7.52
CA PHE A 48 -28.71 58.74 -7.94
C PHE A 48 -28.96 59.14 -9.41
N ALA A 49 -29.77 58.38 -10.17
CA ALA A 49 -30.03 58.64 -11.60
C ALA A 49 -30.74 59.91 -11.91
N GLY A 50 -31.01 60.78 -10.89
CA GLY A 50 -31.68 62.06 -11.06
C GLY A 50 -30.77 63.27 -11.19
N THR A 51 -29.43 63.14 -11.05
CA THR A 51 -28.55 64.33 -11.05
C THR A 51 -27.44 64.20 -12.11
N GLY A 52 -27.73 64.66 -13.28
CA GLY A 52 -26.75 65.16 -14.23
C GLY A 52 -25.96 64.11 -15.05
N TYR A 53 -25.97 64.30 -16.38
CA TYR A 53 -25.27 63.49 -17.40
C TYR A 53 -23.76 63.23 -17.12
N ALA A 54 -23.08 64.15 -16.44
CA ALA A 54 -21.65 63.99 -16.07
C ALA A 54 -21.39 62.90 -15.00
N GLN A 55 -22.36 62.75 -14.06
CA GLN A 55 -22.25 61.66 -13.05
C GLN A 55 -22.58 60.31 -13.62
N ALA A 56 -23.52 60.20 -14.58
CA ALA A 56 -23.80 58.95 -15.29
C ALA A 56 -22.56 58.39 -16.01
N LYS A 57 -21.80 59.26 -16.70
CA LYS A 57 -20.59 58.87 -17.42
C LYS A 57 -19.46 58.37 -16.50
N SER A 58 -19.31 58.95 -15.31
CA SER A 58 -18.34 58.52 -14.32
C SER A 58 -18.72 57.17 -13.66
N VAL A 59 -20.04 56.91 -13.52
CA VAL A 59 -20.57 55.64 -13.01
C VAL A 59 -20.39 54.54 -14.05
N GLU A 60 -20.61 54.82 -15.32
CA GLU A 60 -20.41 53.89 -16.43
C GLU A 60 -18.95 53.49 -16.56
N ALA A 61 -18.00 54.42 -16.48
CA ALA A 61 -16.56 54.11 -16.48
C ALA A 61 -16.14 53.26 -15.29
N LYS A 62 -16.71 53.50 -14.10
CA LYS A 62 -16.47 52.64 -12.91
C LYS A 62 -17.06 51.26 -13.08
N TYR A 63 -18.22 51.17 -13.72
CA TYR A 63 -18.85 49.87 -13.99
C TYR A 63 -18.03 49.01 -14.98
N GLU A 64 -17.51 49.65 -16.05
CA GLU A 64 -16.63 48.99 -16.99
C GLU A 64 -15.32 48.49 -16.34
N GLU A 65 -14.72 49.30 -15.48
CA GLU A 65 -13.52 48.95 -14.74
C GLU A 65 -13.77 47.75 -13.78
N GLN A 66 -14.90 47.82 -13.07
CA GLN A 66 -15.30 46.72 -12.19
C GLN A 66 -15.64 45.41 -12.94
N SER A 67 -16.27 45.57 -14.13
CA SER A 67 -16.54 44.42 -15.01
C SER A 67 -15.26 43.73 -15.47
N LYS A 68 -14.25 44.51 -15.84
CA LYS A 68 -12.92 43.99 -16.21
C LYS A 68 -12.23 43.26 -15.02
N GLN A 69 -12.32 43.85 -13.82
CA GLN A 69 -11.78 43.20 -12.63
C GLN A 69 -12.50 41.90 -12.30
N ILE A 70 -13.80 41.83 -12.47
CA ILE A 70 -14.57 40.59 -12.27
C ILE A 70 -14.13 39.52 -13.27
N GLU A 71 -13.85 39.87 -14.51
CA GLU A 71 -13.39 38.92 -15.52
C GLU A 71 -12.02 38.38 -15.19
N LEU A 72 -11.08 39.24 -14.78
CA LEU A 72 -9.77 38.84 -14.28
C LEU A 72 -9.86 37.85 -13.07
N TYR A 73 -10.71 38.18 -12.10
CA TYR A 73 -10.89 37.29 -10.95
C TYR A 73 -11.55 35.94 -11.32
N LYS A 74 -12.39 35.88 -12.35
CA LYS A 74 -12.97 34.66 -12.86
C LYS A 74 -11.89 33.78 -13.49
N ASP A 75 -10.96 34.35 -14.25
CA ASP A 75 -9.87 33.65 -14.86
C ASP A 75 -8.88 33.08 -13.82
N GLU A 76 -8.54 33.90 -12.80
CA GLU A 76 -7.74 33.42 -11.66
C GLU A 76 -8.44 32.29 -10.89
N LEU A 77 -9.75 32.38 -10.71
CA LEU A 77 -10.52 31.33 -10.04
C LEU A 77 -10.51 30.03 -10.82
N ASN A 78 -10.65 30.11 -12.15
CA ASN A 78 -10.60 28.93 -13.01
C ASN A 78 -9.21 28.26 -12.98
N ASP A 79 -8.15 29.06 -13.02
CA ASP A 79 -6.78 28.54 -12.93
C ASP A 79 -6.54 27.85 -11.57
N MET A 80 -6.96 28.47 -10.46
CA MET A 80 -6.88 27.87 -9.14
C MET A 80 -7.71 26.60 -9.00
N GLN A 81 -8.88 26.52 -9.63
CA GLN A 81 -9.69 25.30 -9.64
C GLN A 81 -8.96 24.17 -10.40
N GLY A 82 -8.32 24.48 -11.52
CA GLY A 82 -7.49 23.55 -12.26
C GLY A 82 -6.33 23.00 -11.42
N GLN A 83 -5.60 23.88 -10.75
CA GLN A 83 -4.50 23.51 -9.86
C GLN A 83 -4.97 22.66 -8.68
N LEU A 84 -6.13 22.97 -8.11
CA LEU A 84 -6.71 22.17 -7.02
C LEU A 84 -7.10 20.77 -7.48
N GLN A 85 -7.66 20.66 -8.68
CA GLN A 85 -8.01 19.35 -9.26
C GLN A 85 -6.76 18.50 -9.52
N GLU A 86 -5.70 19.09 -10.03
CA GLU A 86 -4.41 18.42 -10.22
C GLU A 86 -3.81 17.98 -8.88
N TYR A 87 -3.83 18.84 -7.89
CA TYR A 87 -3.37 18.51 -6.53
C TYR A 87 -4.14 17.35 -5.92
N THR A 88 -5.46 17.32 -6.03
CA THR A 88 -6.28 16.22 -5.50
C THR A 88 -5.95 14.89 -6.19
N LYS A 89 -5.69 14.92 -7.49
CA LYS A 89 -5.24 13.75 -8.25
C LYS A 89 -3.88 13.23 -7.76
N TYR A 90 -2.90 14.14 -7.58
CA TYR A 90 -1.58 13.76 -7.05
C TYR A 90 -1.67 13.22 -5.62
N LYS A 91 -2.54 13.80 -4.79
CA LYS A 91 -2.76 13.33 -3.43
C LYS A 91 -3.28 11.89 -3.41
N ALA A 92 -4.32 11.60 -4.20
CA ALA A 92 -4.88 10.26 -4.30
C ALA A 92 -3.84 9.23 -4.81
N MET A 93 -3.03 9.61 -5.80
CA MET A 93 -1.96 8.77 -6.31
C MET A 93 -0.87 8.52 -5.26
N TYR A 94 -0.50 9.53 -4.48
CA TYR A 94 0.47 9.40 -3.40
C TYR A 94 -0.02 8.46 -2.30
N GLU A 95 -1.28 8.57 -1.91
CA GLU A 95 -1.92 7.69 -0.92
C GLU A 95 -1.94 6.23 -1.41
N CYS A 96 -2.28 6.00 -2.67
CA CYS A 96 -2.24 4.67 -3.30
C CYS A 96 -0.83 4.06 -3.27
N ILE A 97 0.19 4.83 -3.67
CA ILE A 97 1.60 4.39 -3.66
C ILE A 97 2.08 4.10 -2.22
N ALA A 98 1.62 4.87 -1.24
CA ALA A 98 1.98 4.65 0.16
C ALA A 98 1.42 3.31 0.68
N VAL A 99 0.18 2.97 0.32
CA VAL A 99 -0.44 1.68 0.67
C VAL A 99 0.28 0.52 -0.01
N GLU A 100 0.55 0.62 -1.31
CA GLU A 100 1.28 -0.40 -2.06
C GLU A 100 2.68 -0.64 -1.48
N LYS A 101 3.39 0.44 -1.14
CA LYS A 101 4.70 0.36 -0.49
C LYS A 101 4.64 -0.39 0.84
N ASP A 102 3.63 -0.10 1.68
CA ASP A 102 3.48 -0.78 2.98
C ASP A 102 3.18 -2.28 2.79
N GLN A 103 2.36 -2.63 1.80
CA GLN A 103 2.09 -4.02 1.44
C GLN A 103 3.35 -4.74 0.97
N LEU A 104 4.09 -4.16 0.04
CA LEU A 104 5.35 -4.73 -0.45
C LEU A 104 6.40 -4.88 0.66
N GLN A 105 6.44 -3.95 1.59
CA GLN A 105 7.37 -4.00 2.71
C GLN A 105 7.05 -5.17 3.65
N LYS A 106 5.77 -5.43 3.91
CA LYS A 106 5.30 -6.61 4.67
C LYS A 106 5.62 -7.92 3.94
N GLU A 107 5.39 -7.96 2.63
CA GLU A 107 5.72 -9.14 1.82
C GLU A 107 7.22 -9.45 1.83
N VAL A 108 8.07 -8.43 1.66
CA VAL A 108 9.54 -8.58 1.77
C VAL A 108 9.94 -9.07 3.16
N GLU A 109 9.31 -8.56 4.22
CA GLU A 109 9.57 -9.01 5.58
C GLU A 109 9.18 -10.48 5.76
N GLU A 110 8.00 -10.90 5.28
CA GLU A 110 7.57 -12.30 5.34
C GLU A 110 8.49 -13.23 4.53
N LEU A 111 8.86 -12.84 3.32
CA LEU A 111 9.79 -13.61 2.49
C LEU A 111 11.19 -13.70 3.10
N SER A 112 11.63 -12.65 3.78
CA SER A 112 12.96 -12.61 4.43
C SER A 112 13.11 -13.60 5.59
N LYS A 113 11.99 -14.06 6.18
CA LYS A 113 11.96 -15.07 7.23
C LYS A 113 12.39 -16.46 6.72
N TRP A 114 12.38 -16.66 5.43
CA TRP A 114 12.64 -17.96 4.81
C TRP A 114 13.98 -17.97 4.07
N LYS A 115 14.70 -19.08 4.17
CA LYS A 115 15.93 -19.35 3.44
C LYS A 115 15.74 -20.59 2.57
N ALA A 116 16.00 -20.49 1.28
CA ALA A 116 15.98 -21.63 0.39
C ALA A 116 17.08 -22.64 0.79
N LEU A 117 16.72 -23.91 0.90
CA LEU A 117 17.64 -25.04 1.10
C LEU A 117 17.92 -25.77 -0.20
N GLY A 118 17.13 -25.53 -1.24
CA GLY A 118 17.23 -26.18 -2.54
C GLY A 118 16.16 -27.23 -2.77
N VAL A 119 16.38 -28.08 -3.77
CA VAL A 119 15.41 -29.11 -4.19
C VAL A 119 15.57 -30.39 -3.39
N PHE A 120 14.47 -30.83 -2.79
CA PHE A 120 14.40 -32.07 -2.03
C PHE A 120 13.44 -33.07 -2.69
N ARG A 121 13.71 -34.36 -2.49
CA ARG A 121 12.80 -35.44 -2.83
C ARG A 121 11.77 -35.56 -1.71
N ILE A 122 10.50 -35.43 -2.02
CA ILE A 122 9.40 -35.50 -1.08
C ILE A 122 8.66 -36.83 -1.29
N THR A 123 8.54 -37.61 -0.24
CA THR A 123 7.78 -38.84 -0.15
C THR A 123 6.77 -38.75 0.98
N ALA A 124 6.02 -39.81 1.25
CA ALA A 124 5.04 -39.83 2.34
C ALA A 124 5.16 -41.16 3.12
N TYR A 125 4.96 -41.05 4.42
CA TYR A 125 4.86 -42.21 5.32
C TYR A 125 3.62 -42.10 6.21
N TRP A 126 3.19 -43.23 6.81
CA TRP A 126 1.95 -43.29 7.59
C TRP A 126 2.07 -44.29 8.76
N TYR A 127 1.08 -44.27 9.66
CA TYR A 127 0.92 -45.25 10.74
C TYR A 127 0.88 -46.67 10.22
N GLY A 128 1.70 -47.55 10.82
CA GLY A 128 1.80 -48.98 10.44
C GLY A 128 2.90 -49.28 9.45
N GLU A 129 3.71 -48.33 9.05
CA GLU A 129 4.89 -48.53 8.23
C GLU A 129 6.09 -49.02 9.06
N ASP A 130 6.11 -48.72 10.36
CA ASP A 130 7.13 -49.16 11.31
C ASP A 130 6.53 -49.59 12.68
N GLU A 131 7.40 -50.07 13.59
CA GLU A 131 7.01 -50.55 14.93
C GLU A 131 6.68 -49.43 15.92
N TYR A 132 7.00 -48.19 15.60
CA TYR A 132 6.85 -47.04 16.51
C TYR A 132 5.47 -46.35 16.37
N GLY A 133 4.71 -46.72 15.33
CA GLY A 133 3.38 -46.16 15.11
C GLY A 133 3.41 -44.65 14.73
N ASP A 134 2.64 -43.87 15.45
CA ASP A 134 2.54 -42.41 15.24
C ASP A 134 3.50 -41.57 16.10
N LEU A 135 4.39 -42.24 16.88
CA LEU A 135 5.34 -41.54 17.75
C LEU A 135 6.61 -41.18 16.97
N THR A 136 6.90 -39.89 16.89
CA THR A 136 8.05 -39.35 16.18
C THR A 136 9.35 -39.48 16.96
N ALA A 137 10.49 -39.25 16.29
CA ALA A 137 11.82 -39.27 16.91
C ALA A 137 11.97 -38.19 18.02
N THR A 138 11.18 -37.12 18.00
CA THR A 138 11.14 -36.09 19.06
C THR A 138 10.21 -36.44 20.20
N GLY A 139 9.49 -37.55 20.14
CA GLY A 139 8.56 -37.99 21.17
C GLY A 139 7.17 -37.34 21.15
N VAL A 140 6.85 -36.66 20.08
CA VAL A 140 5.49 -36.13 19.85
C VAL A 140 4.73 -37.04 18.88
N ARG A 141 3.40 -36.96 18.87
CA ARG A 141 2.58 -37.67 17.90
C ARG A 141 2.58 -36.95 16.56
N ALA A 142 2.83 -37.71 15.50
CA ALA A 142 2.80 -37.19 14.14
C ALA A 142 1.42 -36.66 13.75
N GLN A 143 1.38 -35.56 13.05
CA GLN A 143 0.16 -34.88 12.64
C GLN A 143 0.18 -34.61 11.11
N VAL A 144 -0.97 -34.83 10.47
CA VAL A 144 -1.15 -34.53 9.05
C VAL A 144 -0.99 -33.03 8.78
N ASN A 145 -0.35 -32.68 7.66
CA ASN A 145 -0.04 -31.29 7.28
C ASN A 145 0.84 -30.53 8.29
N HIS A 146 1.52 -31.25 9.16
CA HIS A 146 2.38 -30.66 10.19
C HIS A 146 3.73 -31.39 10.27
N THR A 147 3.74 -32.69 10.49
CA THR A 147 4.93 -33.46 10.79
C THR A 147 5.64 -33.93 9.53
N ILE A 148 6.97 -33.79 9.52
CA ILE A 148 7.85 -34.36 8.51
C ILE A 148 9.04 -35.07 9.15
N ALA A 149 9.45 -36.15 8.52
CA ALA A 149 10.73 -36.80 8.78
C ALA A 149 11.82 -36.21 7.87
N VAL A 150 12.99 -35.98 8.44
CA VAL A 150 14.13 -35.31 7.80
C VAL A 150 15.46 -36.00 8.15
N ASP A 151 16.54 -35.60 7.49
CA ASP A 151 17.89 -35.87 8.00
C ASP A 151 18.26 -34.76 9.00
N PRO A 152 18.38 -35.06 10.32
CA PRO A 152 18.64 -34.03 11.33
C PRO A 152 20.03 -33.39 11.22
N LYS A 153 20.92 -33.98 10.38
CA LYS A 153 22.22 -33.34 10.05
C LYS A 153 22.06 -32.17 9.07
N ILE A 154 20.99 -32.17 8.29
CA ILE A 154 20.70 -31.14 7.28
C ILE A 154 19.65 -30.17 7.82
N ILE A 155 18.58 -30.70 8.42
CA ILE A 155 17.44 -29.95 8.95
C ILE A 155 17.30 -30.31 10.43
N PRO A 156 17.67 -29.44 11.38
CA PRO A 156 17.51 -29.71 12.80
C PRO A 156 16.04 -29.94 13.18
N TYR A 157 15.83 -30.80 14.19
CA TYR A 157 14.49 -30.98 14.75
C TYR A 157 13.91 -29.64 15.28
N GLY A 158 12.60 -29.49 15.15
CA GLY A 158 11.87 -28.26 15.48
C GLY A 158 11.92 -27.18 14.40
N SER A 159 12.72 -27.37 13.34
CA SER A 159 12.75 -26.42 12.22
C SER A 159 11.41 -26.37 11.49
N GLU A 160 10.93 -25.16 11.20
CA GLU A 160 9.79 -24.94 10.31
C GLU A 160 10.27 -24.97 8.84
N ILE A 161 9.66 -25.83 8.04
CA ILE A 161 9.98 -26.05 6.63
C ILE A 161 8.75 -25.70 5.79
N LYS A 162 8.92 -24.86 4.77
CA LYS A 162 7.86 -24.54 3.80
C LYS A 162 8.04 -25.34 2.54
N ILE A 163 7.00 -26.07 2.14
CA ILE A 163 6.92 -26.89 0.92
C ILE A 163 5.62 -26.50 0.20
N ASP A 164 5.67 -25.98 -1.03
CA ASP A 164 4.50 -25.56 -1.81
C ASP A 164 3.54 -24.60 -1.04
N GLY A 165 4.09 -23.73 -0.19
CA GLY A 165 3.31 -22.79 0.61
C GLY A 165 2.81 -23.34 1.95
N GLN A 166 2.79 -24.67 2.16
CA GLN A 166 2.45 -25.30 3.43
C GLN A 166 3.67 -25.31 4.35
N ILE A 167 3.45 -25.03 5.64
CA ILE A 167 4.49 -25.09 6.68
C ILE A 167 4.38 -26.42 7.41
N TYR A 168 5.51 -27.09 7.56
CA TYR A 168 5.71 -28.34 8.28
C TYR A 168 6.75 -28.16 9.37
N VAL A 169 6.76 -29.03 10.36
CA VAL A 169 7.76 -29.08 11.43
C VAL A 169 8.58 -30.36 11.31
N ALA A 170 9.90 -30.24 11.40
CA ALA A 170 10.82 -31.34 11.41
C ALA A 170 10.82 -32.05 12.78
N GLU A 171 10.03 -33.09 12.94
CA GLU A 171 9.83 -33.78 14.22
C GLU A 171 10.29 -35.23 14.18
N ASP A 172 10.56 -35.74 12.99
CA ASP A 172 10.88 -37.18 12.82
C ASP A 172 12.12 -37.42 11.95
N CYS A 173 12.58 -38.62 11.93
CA CYS A 173 13.66 -39.12 11.07
C CYS A 173 13.41 -40.58 10.67
N GLY A 174 14.03 -41.01 9.57
CA GLY A 174 13.94 -42.39 9.11
C GLY A 174 15.28 -42.90 8.60
N GLY A 175 15.42 -44.22 8.59
CA GLY A 175 16.63 -44.87 8.07
C GLY A 175 16.93 -44.54 6.61
N ALA A 176 15.86 -44.40 5.79
CA ALA A 176 15.92 -44.05 4.38
C ALA A 176 15.85 -42.51 4.14
N VAL A 177 15.51 -41.70 5.15
CA VAL A 177 15.38 -40.24 5.06
C VAL A 177 16.75 -39.62 5.31
N LYS A 178 17.54 -39.48 4.27
CA LYS A 178 18.93 -38.99 4.32
C LYS A 178 19.16 -37.91 3.26
N ASN A 179 20.06 -37.00 3.59
CA ASN A 179 20.42 -35.90 2.70
C ASN A 179 19.16 -35.06 2.30
N ASN A 180 18.96 -34.87 1.01
CA ASN A 180 17.86 -34.06 0.44
C ASN A 180 16.57 -34.88 0.26
N VAL A 181 16.17 -35.63 1.30
CA VAL A 181 14.92 -36.41 1.34
C VAL A 181 14.08 -35.91 2.51
N ILE A 182 12.82 -35.72 2.28
CA ILE A 182 11.79 -35.40 3.28
C ILE A 182 10.65 -36.40 3.10
N ASP A 183 10.18 -36.94 4.23
CA ASP A 183 9.00 -37.79 4.28
C ASP A 183 7.89 -37.07 5.02
N VAL A 184 6.75 -36.86 4.36
CA VAL A 184 5.61 -36.14 4.91
C VAL A 184 4.66 -37.14 5.56
N TRP A 185 4.27 -36.88 6.82
CA TRP A 185 3.28 -37.70 7.50
C TRP A 185 1.91 -37.57 6.84
N VAL A 186 1.29 -38.72 6.53
CA VAL A 186 -0.07 -38.84 6.02
C VAL A 186 -0.88 -39.81 6.89
N GLU A 187 -2.19 -39.61 6.96
CA GLU A 187 -3.06 -40.44 7.84
C GLU A 187 -3.16 -41.90 7.36
N HIS A 188 -3.14 -42.08 6.05
CA HIS A 188 -3.31 -43.39 5.42
C HIS A 188 -2.36 -43.55 4.26
N GLN A 189 -2.02 -44.79 3.95
CA GLN A 189 -1.26 -45.12 2.72
C GLN A 189 -1.99 -44.53 1.50
N SER A 190 -1.31 -43.66 0.80
CA SER A 190 -1.81 -43.06 -0.42
C SER A 190 -0.88 -43.33 -1.59
N ASN A 191 -1.30 -44.23 -2.47
CA ASN A 191 -0.57 -44.47 -3.73
C ASN A 191 -0.58 -43.22 -4.64
N SER A 192 -1.40 -42.23 -4.35
CA SER A 192 -1.49 -40.98 -5.10
C SER A 192 -0.46 -39.94 -4.70
N PHE A 193 0.19 -40.08 -3.55
CA PHE A 193 1.21 -39.12 -3.12
C PHE A 193 2.42 -39.14 -4.07
N GLY A 194 2.94 -40.30 -4.35
CA GLY A 194 4.09 -40.51 -5.23
C GLY A 194 5.37 -39.84 -4.74
N VAL A 195 6.36 -39.76 -5.64
CA VAL A 195 7.60 -39.02 -5.41
C VAL A 195 7.54 -37.68 -6.10
N LYS A 196 7.83 -36.63 -5.36
CA LYS A 196 7.86 -35.24 -5.89
C LYS A 196 9.23 -34.63 -5.63
N TYR A 197 9.63 -33.69 -6.47
CA TYR A 197 10.84 -32.87 -6.25
C TYR A 197 10.40 -31.46 -6.09
N LYS A 198 10.69 -30.86 -4.93
CA LYS A 198 10.22 -29.52 -4.57
C LYS A 198 11.35 -28.70 -3.99
N GLU A 199 11.36 -27.42 -4.32
CA GLU A 199 12.18 -26.47 -3.61
C GLU A 199 11.60 -26.23 -2.23
N ILE A 200 12.46 -26.30 -1.20
CA ILE A 200 12.04 -26.11 0.19
C ILE A 200 12.73 -24.90 0.82
N TYR A 201 12.07 -24.35 1.79
CA TYR A 201 12.57 -23.19 2.52
C TYR A 201 12.51 -23.48 4.02
N ILE A 202 13.60 -23.15 4.73
CA ILE A 202 13.68 -23.21 6.18
C ILE A 202 13.44 -21.82 6.77
N LYS A 203 12.70 -21.74 7.85
CA LYS A 203 12.52 -20.50 8.60
C LYS A 203 13.85 -20.12 9.26
N ARG A 204 14.26 -18.87 9.09
CA ARG A 204 15.46 -18.35 9.75
C ARG A 204 15.19 -18.22 11.25
N GLU A 205 16.08 -18.75 12.07
CA GLU A 205 16.12 -18.39 13.49
C GLU A 205 16.45 -16.91 13.64
N LYS A 206 15.81 -16.24 14.61
CA LYS A 206 16.07 -14.82 14.90
C LYS A 206 17.41 -14.64 15.59
#